data_0f026555f3b3828967499fa1d9219837
#
_entry.id   0f026555f3b3828967499fa1d9219837
#
_cell.length_a   1.000
_cell.length_b   1.000
_cell.length_c   1.000
_cell.angle_alpha   90.00
_cell.angle_beta   90.00
_cell.angle_gamma   90.00
#
_symmetry.space_group_name_H-M   'P 1'
#
loop_
_entity.id
_entity.type
_entity.pdbx_description
1 polymer ?
#
loop_
_entity_poly.entity_id
_entity_poly.type
_entity_poly.pdbx_seq_one_letter_code
_entity_poly.pdbx_strand_id
1 'polypeptide(L)'
;TKEITKKLLNNIYKIDDHSLLMNETDRTSVALLFHENIIDLFRGNNNNEIINFYIEVLDNICFSDYIDRITFQKQIWVFNEMSSLIKTFYNNYLLHKKLKKKYKKNKYNPSDVRFTKVLTKYSTEYNNSLFFQNLCKQLNMDKKDLFSYFMNLKKNHTIEEIIDIFDNDNYEINKLDISRFYRYMDFLLET
;
A
#
# COMPACT_ATOMS: atom_id res chain seq x y z
N THR A 1 -12.96 -4.43 5.01
CA THR A 1 -11.98 -4.75 3.93
C THR A 1 -11.43 -6.18 4.07
N LYS A 2 -10.77 -6.58 5.21
CA LYS A 2 -10.21 -7.94 5.40
C LYS A 2 -11.26 -9.05 5.31
N GLU A 3 -12.43 -8.87 5.93
CA GLU A 3 -13.52 -9.84 5.88
C GLU A 3 -14.06 -10.03 4.46
N ILE A 4 -14.17 -8.96 3.69
CA ILE A 4 -14.61 -9.01 2.28
C ILE A 4 -13.57 -9.80 1.46
N THR A 5 -12.28 -9.48 1.63
CA THR A 5 -11.19 -10.21 0.96
C THR A 5 -11.22 -11.70 1.27
N LYS A 6 -11.37 -12.07 2.54
CA LYS A 6 -11.54 -13.46 2.96
C LYS A 6 -12.74 -14.13 2.28
N LYS A 7 -13.89 -13.46 2.25
CA LYS A 7 -15.09 -13.98 1.59
C LYS A 7 -14.81 -14.27 0.11
N LEU A 8 -14.19 -13.33 -0.60
CA LEU A 8 -13.83 -13.49 -2.02
C LEU A 8 -12.80 -14.60 -2.26
N LEU A 9 -11.83 -14.79 -1.37
CA LEU A 9 -10.86 -15.88 -1.48
C LEU A 9 -11.47 -17.26 -1.21
N ASN A 10 -12.44 -17.35 -0.30
CA ASN A 10 -13.04 -18.62 0.11
C ASN A 10 -14.24 -19.06 -0.73
N ASN A 11 -15.06 -18.13 -1.22
CA ASN A 11 -16.33 -18.42 -1.85
C ASN A 11 -16.44 -17.74 -3.23
N ILE A 12 -17.26 -18.36 -4.11
CA ILE A 12 -17.66 -17.75 -5.37
C ILE A 12 -18.84 -16.82 -5.13
N TYR A 13 -18.82 -15.67 -5.77
CA TYR A 13 -19.90 -14.67 -5.75
C TYR A 13 -20.38 -14.36 -7.16
N LYS A 14 -21.64 -13.93 -7.28
CA LYS A 14 -22.19 -13.41 -8.51
C LYS A 14 -21.84 -11.93 -8.67
N ILE A 15 -21.89 -11.43 -9.90
CA ILE A 15 -21.61 -10.00 -10.19
C ILE A 15 -22.58 -9.09 -9.41
N ASP A 16 -23.84 -9.49 -9.30
CA ASP A 16 -24.88 -8.73 -8.60
C ASP A 16 -24.60 -8.56 -7.08
N ASP A 17 -23.80 -9.46 -6.51
CA ASP A 17 -23.42 -9.40 -5.10
C ASP A 17 -22.40 -8.28 -4.81
N HIS A 18 -21.85 -7.63 -5.84
CA HIS A 18 -20.82 -6.61 -5.70
C HIS A 18 -21.31 -5.42 -4.87
N SER A 19 -22.45 -4.85 -5.22
CA SER A 19 -23.02 -3.69 -4.51
C SER A 19 -23.42 -4.00 -3.07
N LEU A 20 -23.73 -5.27 -2.77
CA LEU A 20 -24.08 -5.74 -1.43
C LEU A 20 -22.85 -5.96 -0.54
N LEU A 21 -21.73 -6.35 -1.14
CA LEU A 21 -20.51 -6.72 -0.42
C LEU A 21 -19.50 -5.59 -0.31
N MET A 22 -19.50 -4.62 -1.23
CA MET A 22 -18.47 -3.61 -1.34
C MET A 22 -19.02 -2.20 -1.41
N ASN A 23 -18.55 -1.37 -0.48
CA ASN A 23 -18.72 0.07 -0.54
C ASN A 23 -17.67 0.70 -1.45
N GLU A 24 -17.89 1.94 -1.89
CA GLU A 24 -16.93 2.68 -2.74
C GLU A 24 -15.54 2.79 -2.11
N THR A 25 -15.47 3.01 -0.81
CA THR A 25 -14.21 3.13 -0.04
C THR A 25 -13.43 1.82 0.04
N ASP A 26 -14.12 0.66 -0.06
CA ASP A 26 -13.48 -0.66 0.03
C ASP A 26 -12.87 -1.13 -1.30
N ARG A 27 -13.38 -0.63 -2.44
CA ARG A 27 -13.07 -1.15 -3.78
C ARG A 27 -11.58 -1.32 -4.05
N THR A 28 -10.81 -0.24 -3.88
CA THR A 28 -9.36 -0.27 -4.11
C THR A 28 -8.63 -1.14 -3.09
N SER A 29 -8.96 -0.99 -1.81
CA SER A 29 -8.29 -1.72 -0.73
C SER A 29 -8.55 -3.22 -0.80
N VAL A 30 -9.78 -3.65 -1.14
CA VAL A 30 -10.11 -5.07 -1.31
C VAL A 30 -9.37 -5.66 -2.50
N ALA A 31 -9.29 -4.94 -3.62
CA ALA A 31 -8.57 -5.40 -4.81
C ALA A 31 -7.08 -5.64 -4.52
N LEU A 32 -6.43 -4.70 -3.83
CA LEU A 32 -5.03 -4.83 -3.43
C LEU A 32 -4.81 -5.97 -2.45
N LEU A 33 -5.70 -6.14 -1.46
CA LEU A 33 -5.61 -7.25 -0.52
C LEU A 33 -5.89 -8.60 -1.20
N PHE A 34 -6.83 -8.65 -2.15
CA PHE A 34 -7.09 -9.86 -2.93
C PHE A 34 -5.86 -10.26 -3.73
N HIS A 35 -5.23 -9.31 -4.42
CA HIS A 35 -3.98 -9.53 -5.15
C HIS A 35 -2.85 -10.05 -4.24
N GLU A 36 -2.61 -9.39 -3.12
CA GLU A 36 -1.53 -9.76 -2.18
C GLU A 36 -1.71 -11.17 -1.59
N ASN A 37 -2.94 -11.62 -1.40
CA ASN A 37 -3.23 -12.85 -0.67
C ASN A 37 -3.64 -14.04 -1.55
N ILE A 38 -3.96 -13.83 -2.82
CA ILE A 38 -4.41 -14.91 -3.71
C ILE A 38 -3.36 -15.98 -3.91
N ILE A 39 -2.09 -15.61 -3.96
CA ILE A 39 -0.98 -16.54 -4.19
C ILE A 39 -0.80 -17.53 -3.02
N ASP A 40 -1.15 -17.11 -1.80
CA ASP A 40 -1.02 -17.96 -0.62
C ASP A 40 -1.94 -19.16 -0.63
N LEU A 41 -3.02 -19.11 -1.42
CA LEU A 41 -3.92 -20.25 -1.63
C LEU A 41 -3.22 -21.42 -2.34
N PHE A 42 -2.10 -21.17 -3.00
CA PHE A 42 -1.39 -22.14 -3.85
C PHE A 42 0.00 -22.52 -3.30
N ARG A 43 0.33 -22.12 -2.07
CA ARG A 43 1.61 -22.46 -1.45
C ARG A 43 1.87 -23.97 -1.54
N GLY A 44 3.06 -24.34 -2.02
CA GLY A 44 3.47 -25.74 -2.18
C GLY A 44 3.07 -26.37 -3.52
N ASN A 45 2.35 -25.66 -4.39
CA ASN A 45 1.99 -26.13 -5.73
C ASN A 45 2.68 -25.26 -6.78
N ASN A 46 3.85 -25.66 -7.25
CA ASN A 46 4.52 -25.00 -8.38
C ASN A 46 4.07 -25.69 -9.67
N ASN A 47 3.03 -25.14 -10.30
CA ASN A 47 2.50 -25.66 -11.56
C ASN A 47 2.33 -24.48 -12.56
N ASN A 48 2.68 -24.70 -13.80
CA ASN A 48 2.52 -23.72 -14.90
C ASN A 48 1.07 -23.21 -15.01
N GLU A 49 0.09 -24.04 -14.65
CA GLU A 49 -1.33 -23.68 -14.67
C GLU A 49 -1.64 -22.58 -13.63
N ILE A 50 -1.02 -22.63 -12.46
CA ILE A 50 -1.17 -21.60 -11.42
C ILE A 50 -0.48 -20.31 -11.85
N ILE A 51 0.68 -20.41 -12.48
CA ILE A 51 1.41 -19.26 -13.02
C ILE A 51 0.57 -18.57 -14.10
N ASN A 52 0.04 -19.32 -15.07
CA ASN A 52 -0.79 -18.77 -16.12
C ASN A 52 -2.09 -18.12 -15.57
N PHE A 53 -2.69 -18.74 -14.56
CA PHE A 53 -3.83 -18.14 -13.86
C PHE A 53 -3.45 -16.82 -13.18
N TYR A 54 -2.29 -16.79 -12.49
CA TYR A 54 -1.85 -15.58 -11.80
C TYR A 54 -1.52 -14.45 -12.77
N ILE A 55 -0.92 -14.77 -13.92
CA ILE A 55 -0.69 -13.79 -15.00
C ILE A 55 -2.02 -13.19 -15.47
N GLU A 56 -3.04 -14.03 -15.71
CA GLU A 56 -4.37 -13.54 -16.11
C GLU A 56 -5.01 -12.63 -15.04
N VAL A 57 -4.84 -12.96 -13.76
CA VAL A 57 -5.29 -12.08 -12.65
C VAL A 57 -4.54 -10.75 -12.66
N LEU A 58 -3.23 -10.76 -12.89
CA LEU A 58 -2.42 -9.53 -13.00
C LEU A 58 -2.84 -8.67 -14.18
N ASP A 59 -3.08 -9.26 -15.35
CA ASP A 59 -3.54 -8.54 -16.55
C ASP A 59 -4.87 -7.82 -16.27
N ASN A 60 -5.81 -8.51 -15.61
CA ASN A 60 -7.09 -7.91 -15.20
C ASN A 60 -6.89 -6.74 -14.22
N ILE A 61 -5.98 -6.87 -13.26
CA ILE A 61 -5.67 -5.80 -12.30
C ILE A 61 -5.02 -4.61 -13.02
N CYS A 62 -4.03 -4.85 -13.87
CA CYS A 62 -3.36 -3.79 -14.64
C CYS A 62 -4.33 -3.05 -15.58
N PHE A 63 -5.21 -3.79 -16.26
CA PHE A 63 -6.23 -3.20 -17.11
C PHE A 63 -7.20 -2.33 -16.30
N SER A 64 -7.63 -2.80 -15.15
CA SER A 64 -8.51 -2.03 -14.26
C SER A 64 -7.83 -0.80 -13.67
N ASP A 65 -6.54 -0.87 -13.34
CA ASP A 65 -5.76 0.31 -12.90
C ASP A 65 -5.63 1.35 -14.02
N TYR A 66 -5.54 0.90 -15.26
CA TYR A 66 -5.59 1.81 -16.41
C TYR A 66 -6.95 2.50 -16.52
N ILE A 67 -8.06 1.76 -16.32
CA ILE A 67 -9.42 2.34 -16.28
C ILE A 67 -9.55 3.34 -15.14
N ASP A 68 -9.09 3.02 -13.93
CA ASP A 68 -9.11 3.95 -12.79
C ASP A 68 -8.37 5.24 -13.11
N ARG A 69 -7.20 5.15 -13.73
CA ARG A 69 -6.44 6.32 -14.14
C ARG A 69 -7.22 7.21 -15.12
N ILE A 70 -7.88 6.61 -16.12
CA ILE A 70 -8.73 7.37 -17.06
C ILE A 70 -9.92 7.98 -16.33
N THR A 71 -10.56 7.21 -15.45
CA THR A 71 -11.68 7.65 -14.63
C THR A 71 -11.33 8.94 -13.86
N PHE A 72 -10.18 8.95 -13.17
CA PHE A 72 -9.70 10.12 -12.45
C PHE A 72 -9.31 11.28 -13.37
N GLN A 73 -8.55 11.01 -14.43
CA GLN A 73 -8.09 12.05 -15.35
C GLN A 73 -9.23 12.74 -16.12
N LYS A 74 -10.27 11.97 -16.48
CA LYS A 74 -11.40 12.44 -17.28
C LYS A 74 -12.66 12.72 -16.46
N GLN A 75 -12.63 12.45 -15.15
CA GLN A 75 -13.77 12.61 -14.24
C GLN A 75 -15.00 11.77 -14.65
N ILE A 76 -14.77 10.57 -15.23
CA ILE A 76 -15.84 9.68 -15.73
C ILE A 76 -16.12 8.59 -14.69
N TRP A 77 -16.76 8.95 -13.60
CA TRP A 77 -16.96 8.10 -12.41
C TRP A 77 -17.76 6.81 -12.63
N VAL A 78 -18.52 6.72 -13.72
CA VAL A 78 -19.28 5.51 -14.07
C VAL A 78 -18.38 4.27 -14.23
N PHE A 79 -17.12 4.45 -14.57
CA PHE A 79 -16.17 3.33 -14.72
C PHE A 79 -15.59 2.80 -13.42
N ASN A 80 -15.80 3.49 -12.31
CA ASN A 80 -15.26 3.09 -11.01
C ASN A 80 -15.81 1.72 -10.55
N GLU A 81 -17.10 1.48 -10.75
CA GLU A 81 -17.72 0.20 -10.43
C GLU A 81 -17.23 -0.92 -11.36
N MET A 82 -17.12 -0.65 -12.66
CA MET A 82 -16.61 -1.62 -13.64
C MET A 82 -15.16 -2.03 -13.31
N SER A 83 -14.30 -1.07 -12.99
CA SER A 83 -12.92 -1.33 -12.56
C SER A 83 -12.90 -2.24 -11.32
N SER A 84 -13.71 -1.94 -10.31
CA SER A 84 -13.81 -2.75 -9.11
C SER A 84 -14.28 -4.17 -9.37
N LEU A 85 -15.29 -4.34 -10.23
CA LEU A 85 -15.80 -5.65 -10.65
C LEU A 85 -14.71 -6.51 -11.30
N ILE A 86 -13.92 -5.93 -12.20
CA ILE A 86 -12.84 -6.64 -12.88
C ILE A 86 -11.74 -7.05 -11.89
N LYS A 87 -11.29 -6.13 -11.04
CA LYS A 87 -10.22 -6.40 -10.06
C LYS A 87 -10.58 -7.48 -9.05
N THR A 88 -11.84 -7.59 -8.68
CA THR A 88 -12.28 -8.40 -7.54
C THR A 88 -13.18 -9.56 -7.96
N PHE A 89 -14.38 -9.30 -8.44
CA PHE A 89 -15.38 -10.34 -8.71
C PHE A 89 -15.06 -11.19 -9.94
N TYR A 90 -14.53 -10.60 -10.99
CA TYR A 90 -14.10 -11.38 -12.15
C TYR A 90 -12.91 -12.27 -11.80
N ASN A 91 -11.94 -11.76 -11.07
CA ASN A 91 -10.82 -12.55 -10.57
C ASN A 91 -11.27 -13.62 -9.55
N ASN A 92 -12.26 -13.33 -8.70
CA ASN A 92 -12.91 -14.33 -7.86
C ASN A 92 -13.56 -15.45 -8.68
N TYR A 93 -14.29 -15.11 -9.74
CA TYR A 93 -14.89 -16.09 -10.64
C TYR A 93 -13.81 -16.98 -11.31
N LEU A 94 -12.74 -16.38 -11.84
CA LEU A 94 -11.63 -17.12 -12.45
C LEU A 94 -10.96 -18.06 -11.43
N LEU A 95 -10.71 -17.59 -10.21
CA LEU A 95 -10.15 -18.38 -9.13
C LEU A 95 -10.99 -19.63 -8.85
N HIS A 96 -12.28 -19.46 -8.70
CA HIS A 96 -13.17 -20.55 -8.32
C HIS A 96 -13.54 -21.47 -9.47
N LYS A 97 -13.62 -20.96 -10.71
CA LYS A 97 -13.95 -21.76 -11.91
C LYS A 97 -12.75 -22.59 -12.38
N LYS A 98 -11.58 -21.96 -12.53
CA LYS A 98 -10.39 -22.60 -13.12
C LYS A 98 -9.65 -23.52 -12.16
N LEU A 99 -9.50 -23.13 -10.90
CA LEU A 99 -8.59 -23.79 -9.99
C LEU A 99 -9.25 -24.54 -8.82
N LYS A 100 -10.48 -24.20 -8.44
CA LYS A 100 -11.11 -24.78 -7.23
C LYS A 100 -11.37 -26.29 -7.34
N LYS A 101 -11.57 -26.82 -8.53
CA LYS A 101 -11.82 -28.26 -8.74
C LYS A 101 -10.56 -29.10 -8.63
N LYS A 102 -9.39 -28.54 -8.81
CA LYS A 102 -8.13 -29.26 -8.96
C LYS A 102 -7.22 -29.19 -7.74
N TYR A 103 -7.27 -28.11 -6.98
CA TYR A 103 -6.39 -27.89 -5.83
C TYR A 103 -7.19 -27.84 -4.54
N LYS A 104 -6.82 -28.67 -3.54
CA LYS A 104 -7.36 -28.57 -2.17
C LYS A 104 -6.94 -27.20 -1.60
N LYS A 105 -7.92 -26.35 -1.37
CA LYS A 105 -7.71 -25.03 -0.77
C LYS A 105 -7.85 -25.14 0.74
N ASN A 106 -6.85 -24.67 1.45
CA ASN A 106 -7.01 -24.31 2.84
C ASN A 106 -8.00 -23.14 2.94
N LYS A 107 -8.93 -23.20 3.90
CA LYS A 107 -9.79 -22.05 4.17
C LYS A 107 -8.92 -20.90 4.68
N TYR A 108 -9.05 -19.76 4.04
CA TYR A 108 -8.36 -18.54 4.44
C TYR A 108 -9.04 -17.91 5.66
N ASN A 109 -8.28 -17.61 6.73
CA ASN A 109 -8.80 -16.94 7.92
C ASN A 109 -8.59 -15.41 7.82
N PRO A 110 -9.44 -14.57 8.44
CA PRO A 110 -9.26 -13.12 8.39
C PRO A 110 -7.94 -12.64 8.98
N SER A 111 -7.41 -13.37 9.97
CA SER A 111 -6.11 -13.12 10.58
C SER A 111 -4.96 -13.28 9.59
N ASP A 112 -5.14 -14.12 8.57
CA ASP A 112 -4.11 -14.43 7.59
C ASP A 112 -4.05 -13.39 6.46
N VAL A 113 -5.07 -12.52 6.34
CA VAL A 113 -5.10 -11.47 5.32
C VAL A 113 -4.04 -10.41 5.61
N ARG A 114 -2.99 -10.42 4.79
CA ARG A 114 -1.89 -9.48 4.86
C ARG A 114 -2.23 -8.21 4.12
N PHE A 115 -1.88 -7.06 4.71
CA PHE A 115 -1.91 -5.79 3.99
C PHE A 115 -0.76 -5.71 2.99
N THR A 116 -1.05 -5.09 1.84
CA THR A 116 -0.02 -4.85 0.83
C THR A 116 1.02 -3.86 1.34
N LYS A 117 2.29 -4.22 1.17
CA LYS A 117 3.40 -3.33 1.50
C LYS A 117 3.46 -2.08 0.59
N VAL A 118 2.85 -2.16 -0.60
CA VAL A 118 2.80 -1.03 -1.55
C VAL A 118 2.11 0.17 -0.93
N LEU A 119 0.91 -0.01 -0.34
CA LEU A 119 0.18 1.11 0.31
C LEU A 119 0.96 1.72 1.46
N THR A 120 1.57 0.89 2.32
CA THR A 120 2.39 1.39 3.43
C THR A 120 3.64 2.10 2.96
N LYS A 121 4.30 1.59 1.91
CA LYS A 121 5.48 2.22 1.33
C LYS A 121 5.18 3.62 0.79
N TYR A 122 4.19 3.76 -0.08
CA TYR A 122 3.83 5.06 -0.65
C TYR A 122 3.33 6.05 0.40
N SER A 123 2.53 5.60 1.37
CA SER A 123 2.10 6.44 2.48
C SER A 123 3.31 6.92 3.32
N THR A 124 4.28 6.06 3.58
CA THR A 124 5.49 6.41 4.31
C THR A 124 6.35 7.39 3.53
N GLU A 125 6.56 7.17 2.23
CA GLU A 125 7.33 8.07 1.36
C GLU A 125 6.67 9.45 1.27
N TYR A 126 5.35 9.49 1.08
CA TYR A 126 4.59 10.75 1.06
C TYR A 126 4.69 11.51 2.39
N ASN A 127 4.47 10.83 3.51
CA ASN A 127 4.56 11.43 4.84
C ASN A 127 5.97 11.91 5.18
N ASN A 128 7.01 11.20 4.72
CA ASN A 128 8.38 11.65 4.87
C ASN A 128 8.68 12.87 3.99
N SER A 129 8.16 12.89 2.75
CA SER A 129 8.31 14.05 1.87
C SER A 129 7.69 15.31 2.47
N LEU A 130 6.46 15.21 3.00
CA LEU A 130 5.81 16.33 3.69
C LEU A 130 6.59 16.76 4.94
N PHE A 131 7.07 15.82 5.73
CA PHE A 131 7.87 16.10 6.92
C PHE A 131 9.13 16.92 6.57
N PHE A 132 9.89 16.50 5.56
CA PHE A 132 11.08 17.23 5.11
C PHE A 132 10.73 18.60 4.53
N GLN A 133 9.63 18.72 3.75
CA GLN A 133 9.19 20.02 3.26
C GLN A 133 8.84 20.98 4.39
N ASN A 134 8.21 20.49 5.46
CA ASN A 134 7.89 21.31 6.62
C ASN A 134 9.16 21.75 7.36
N LEU A 135 10.12 20.86 7.59
CA LEU A 135 11.41 21.22 8.20
C LEU A 135 12.20 22.23 7.35
N CYS A 136 12.25 22.02 6.02
CA CYS A 136 12.89 22.98 5.11
C CYS A 136 12.26 24.36 5.21
N LYS A 137 10.93 24.46 5.32
CA LYS A 137 10.21 25.73 5.50
C LYS A 137 10.51 26.36 6.85
N GLN A 138 10.45 25.60 7.94
CA GLN A 138 10.72 26.10 9.29
C GLN A 138 12.14 26.65 9.41
N LEU A 139 13.13 25.93 8.91
CA LEU A 139 14.54 26.30 8.99
C LEU A 139 15.01 27.19 7.84
N ASN A 140 14.13 27.51 6.89
CA ASN A 140 14.45 28.27 5.68
C ASN A 140 15.69 27.72 4.93
N MET A 141 15.76 26.41 4.78
CA MET A 141 16.85 25.68 4.14
C MET A 141 16.33 24.86 2.97
N ASP A 142 17.19 24.60 1.99
CA ASP A 142 16.90 23.58 1.00
C ASP A 142 17.11 22.16 1.57
N LYS A 143 16.66 21.14 0.82
CA LYS A 143 16.74 19.76 1.30
C LYS A 143 18.18 19.28 1.52
N LYS A 144 19.14 19.73 0.71
CA LYS A 144 20.55 19.30 0.83
C LYS A 144 21.20 19.93 2.03
N ASP A 145 20.96 21.20 2.24
CA ASP A 145 21.47 21.96 3.39
C ASP A 145 20.87 21.42 4.69
N LEU A 146 19.58 21.10 4.69
CA LEU A 146 18.90 20.45 5.81
C LEU A 146 19.59 19.13 6.22
N PHE A 147 19.85 18.25 5.25
CA PHE A 147 20.54 16.98 5.53
C PHE A 147 21.96 17.22 6.06
N SER A 148 22.74 18.11 5.46
CA SER A 148 24.09 18.46 5.90
C SER A 148 24.08 19.04 7.31
N TYR A 149 23.12 19.90 7.62
CA TYR A 149 22.96 20.50 8.94
C TYR A 149 22.65 19.46 10.01
N PHE A 150 21.67 18.58 9.78
CA PHE A 150 21.33 17.51 10.73
C PHE A 150 22.41 16.44 10.86
N MET A 151 23.19 16.18 9.80
CA MET A 151 24.39 15.32 9.90
C MET A 151 25.44 15.94 10.82
N ASN A 152 25.66 17.25 10.71
CA ASN A 152 26.60 17.97 11.57
C ASN A 152 26.12 17.98 13.03
N LEU A 153 24.84 18.26 13.26
CA LEU A 153 24.24 18.19 14.60
C LEU A 153 24.39 16.79 15.21
N LYS A 154 24.08 15.73 14.47
CA LYS A 154 24.22 14.34 14.93
C LYS A 154 25.65 13.98 15.35
N LYS A 155 26.65 14.56 14.66
CA LYS A 155 28.06 14.29 14.93
C LYS A 155 28.60 15.02 16.17
N ASN A 156 28.09 16.22 16.45
CA ASN A 156 28.67 17.12 17.39
C ASN A 156 27.87 17.32 18.68
N HIS A 157 26.58 16.95 18.68
CA HIS A 157 25.67 17.23 19.78
C HIS A 157 24.82 16.01 20.15
N THR A 158 24.42 15.97 21.41
CA THR A 158 23.40 15.04 21.90
C THR A 158 22.00 15.50 21.48
N ILE A 159 20.99 14.60 21.55
CA ILE A 159 19.61 14.95 21.19
C ILE A 159 19.07 16.05 22.11
N GLU A 160 19.43 16.04 23.39
CA GLU A 160 19.03 17.04 24.37
C GLU A 160 19.60 18.43 24.02
N GLU A 161 20.89 18.52 23.70
CA GLU A 161 21.54 19.78 23.27
C GLU A 161 20.92 20.32 21.97
N ILE A 162 20.53 19.43 21.03
CA ILE A 162 19.86 19.83 19.79
C ILE A 162 18.48 20.41 20.05
N ILE A 163 17.72 19.85 21.00
CA ILE A 163 16.43 20.39 21.42
C ILE A 163 16.63 21.80 21.99
N ASP A 164 17.60 21.97 22.89
CA ASP A 164 17.91 23.27 23.49
C ASP A 164 18.30 24.34 22.43
N ILE A 165 19.04 23.92 21.38
CA ILE A 165 19.36 24.80 20.24
C ILE A 165 18.10 25.27 19.54
N PHE A 166 17.19 24.33 19.19
CA PHE A 166 15.97 24.67 18.48
C PHE A 166 14.97 25.49 19.34
N ASP A 167 14.88 25.19 20.63
CA ASP A 167 14.05 25.95 21.58
C ASP A 167 14.55 27.38 21.76
N ASN A 168 15.88 27.59 21.86
CA ASN A 168 16.49 28.92 21.94
C ASN A 168 16.26 29.78 20.69
N ASP A 169 16.23 29.12 19.51
CA ASP A 169 15.99 29.77 18.23
C ASP A 169 14.49 29.89 17.89
N ASN A 170 13.60 29.49 18.82
CA ASN A 170 12.13 29.48 18.66
C ASN A 170 11.61 28.64 17.50
N TYR A 171 12.27 27.53 17.19
CA TYR A 171 11.77 26.54 16.23
C TYR A 171 10.88 25.51 16.91
N GLU A 172 9.72 25.18 16.30
CA GLU A 172 8.82 24.12 16.78
C GLU A 172 9.30 22.72 16.33
N ILE A 173 10.55 22.35 16.70
CA ILE A 173 11.14 21.04 16.37
C ILE A 173 11.35 20.25 17.67
N ASN A 174 10.64 19.15 17.81
CA ASN A 174 10.66 18.35 19.01
C ASN A 174 11.54 17.10 18.90
N LYS A 175 11.75 16.40 20.01
CA LYS A 175 12.55 15.17 20.10
C LYS A 175 12.08 14.08 19.10
N LEU A 176 10.78 13.99 18.83
CA LEU A 176 10.24 13.00 17.88
C LEU A 176 10.63 13.32 16.44
N ASP A 177 10.67 14.61 16.09
CA ASP A 177 11.09 15.07 14.77
C ASP A 177 12.57 14.78 14.52
N ILE A 178 13.43 15.06 15.49
CA ILE A 178 14.86 14.76 15.43
C ILE A 178 15.09 13.25 15.30
N SER A 179 14.41 12.45 16.13
CA SER A 179 14.51 11.00 16.10
C SER A 179 13.97 10.40 14.79
N ARG A 180 12.91 11.00 14.21
CA ARG A 180 12.37 10.60 12.91
C ARG A 180 13.36 10.92 11.78
N PHE A 181 13.96 12.11 11.84
CA PHE A 181 14.96 12.52 10.85
C PHE A 181 16.16 11.57 10.86
N TYR A 182 16.70 11.26 12.03
CA TYR A 182 17.86 10.38 12.16
C TYR A 182 17.59 8.95 11.69
N ARG A 183 16.43 8.38 12.03
CA ARG A 183 16.03 7.05 11.49
C ARG A 183 15.95 7.03 9.98
N TYR A 184 15.49 8.12 9.37
CA TYR A 184 15.44 8.22 7.92
C TYR A 184 16.85 8.34 7.31
N MET A 185 17.72 9.09 7.92
CA MET A 185 19.14 9.18 7.50
C MET A 185 19.85 7.84 7.59
N ASP A 186 19.69 7.13 8.71
CA ASP A 186 20.31 5.82 8.91
C ASP A 186 19.82 4.82 7.86
N PHE A 187 18.52 4.81 7.57
CA PHE A 187 17.96 4.00 6.49
C PHE A 187 18.56 4.31 5.11
N LEU A 188 18.82 5.59 4.79
CA LEU A 188 19.45 5.98 3.51
C LEU A 188 20.94 5.60 3.43
N LEU A 189 21.63 5.50 4.55
CA LEU A 189 23.05 5.13 4.58
C LEU A 189 23.26 3.61 4.54
N GLU A 190 22.23 2.82 4.92
CA GLU A 190 22.24 1.35 4.87
C GLU A 190 21.81 0.79 3.51
N THR A 191 21.22 1.62 2.61
CA THR A 191 20.79 1.24 1.26
C THR A 191 21.80 1.66 0.21
#